data_4743fc77625fbc500cbe5b587f97c1e3
#
_entry.id   4743fc77625fbc500cbe5b587f97c1e3
#
_cell.length_a   1.000
_cell.length_b   1.000
_cell.length_c   1.000
_cell.angle_alpha   90.00
_cell.angle_beta   90.00
_cell.angle_gamma   90.00
#
_symmetry.space_group_name_H-M   'P 1'
#
loop_
_entity.id
_entity.type
_entity.pdbx_description
1 polymer ?
#
loop_
_entity_poly.entity_id
_entity_poly.type
_entity_poly.pdbx_seq_one_letter_code
_entity_poly.pdbx_strand_id
1 'polypeptide(L)'
;MLFRSLEPNKDIGLFYGHLSTAPGNFLEDMIVYRYDKVAEEPPADQPEIGEPEGVGLKRVIINLAKWGSVFQELKWFTEKTLEPKFESCTVARTSAMAQGEACLVTRNNPMHDSVPYLFNDLSDETDILHEYFIPRAAYNPFIAQAREILRNQSLPVLNASVRIVHKEDVALTYAPEPAYSLVLYINQPTDADGNARMRALTRALIDVTLKHGGRFFLPYQLHYTGKELLASYPELPAFLASKRQYDPTELFSSTFYRAIKALSGVVP
;
A
#
# COMPACT_ATOMS: atom_id res chain seq x y z
N MET A 1 3.65 -0.65 18.47
CA MET A 1 4.55 0.12 19.38
C MET A 1 5.72 0.77 18.67
N LEU A 2 6.42 0.09 17.79
CA LEU A 2 7.65 0.58 17.13
C LEU A 2 7.44 1.91 16.37
N PHE A 3 6.39 2.04 15.56
CA PHE A 3 6.11 3.29 14.83
C PHE A 3 5.92 4.49 15.75
N ARG A 4 5.27 4.32 16.91
CA ARG A 4 5.09 5.42 17.88
C ARG A 4 6.39 5.92 18.49
N SER A 5 7.43 5.09 18.55
CA SER A 5 8.75 5.51 19.04
C SER A 5 9.62 6.15 17.96
N LEU A 6 9.39 5.81 16.68
CA LEU A 6 10.14 6.35 15.57
C LEU A 6 9.60 7.71 15.09
N GLU A 7 8.29 7.89 15.07
CA GLU A 7 7.63 9.09 14.54
C GLU A 7 8.09 10.41 15.16
N PRO A 8 8.34 10.52 16.48
CA PRO A 8 8.82 11.77 17.08
C PRO A 8 10.25 12.13 16.71
N ASN A 9 11.04 11.22 16.15
CA ASN A 9 12.43 11.45 15.82
C ASN A 9 12.54 12.28 14.52
N LYS A 10 12.98 13.53 14.65
CA LYS A 10 13.13 14.48 13.53
C LYS A 10 14.28 14.14 12.57
N ASP A 11 15.20 13.28 12.99
CA ASP A 11 16.33 12.85 12.16
C ASP A 11 15.90 11.76 11.16
N ILE A 12 14.74 11.14 11.37
CA ILE A 12 14.19 10.18 10.44
C ILE A 12 13.51 10.92 9.28
N GLY A 13 13.93 10.61 8.06
CA GLY A 13 13.37 11.17 6.83
C GLY A 13 12.19 10.38 6.28
N LEU A 14 12.26 9.05 6.38
CA LEU A 14 11.23 8.12 5.90
C LEU A 14 11.32 6.83 6.72
N PHE A 15 10.18 6.23 7.01
CA PHE A 15 10.10 4.85 7.46
C PHE A 15 8.76 4.20 7.12
N TYR A 16 8.77 2.91 6.92
CA TYR A 16 7.60 2.08 6.67
C TYR A 16 7.88 0.65 7.14
N GLY A 17 6.83 -0.16 7.25
CA GLY A 17 6.95 -1.54 7.66
C GLY A 17 6.44 -2.50 6.59
N HIS A 18 7.18 -3.58 6.33
CA HIS A 18 6.65 -4.75 5.64
C HIS A 18 6.20 -5.79 6.66
N LEU A 19 4.95 -6.21 6.56
CA LEU A 19 4.39 -7.28 7.36
C LEU A 19 4.66 -8.63 6.70
N SER A 20 4.88 -9.64 7.51
CA SER A 20 5.07 -11.00 7.02
C SER A 20 3.85 -11.49 6.24
N THR A 21 4.11 -12.02 5.03
CA THR A 21 3.14 -12.79 4.25
C THR A 21 3.33 -14.29 4.41
N ALA A 22 4.31 -14.73 5.21
CA ALA A 22 4.56 -16.13 5.51
C ALA A 22 3.45 -16.73 6.41
N PRO A 23 2.94 -17.93 6.13
CA PRO A 23 1.85 -18.52 6.90
C PRO A 23 2.13 -18.69 8.39
N GLY A 24 3.38 -18.97 8.76
CA GLY A 24 3.77 -19.20 10.16
C GLY A 24 3.61 -17.98 11.07
N ASN A 25 3.79 -16.78 10.52
CA ASN A 25 3.71 -15.51 11.26
C ASN A 25 2.98 -14.41 10.45
N PHE A 26 1.99 -14.79 9.67
CA PHE A 26 1.23 -13.94 8.76
C PHE A 26 0.66 -12.70 9.47
N LEU A 27 1.08 -11.50 9.03
CA LEU A 27 0.77 -10.19 9.60
C LEU A 27 1.10 -10.04 11.12
N GLU A 28 1.98 -10.89 11.66
CA GLU A 28 2.43 -10.84 13.06
C GLU A 28 3.85 -10.33 13.20
N ASP A 29 4.72 -10.68 12.26
CA ASP A 29 6.11 -10.20 12.19
C ASP A 29 6.23 -9.05 11.19
N MET A 30 7.18 -8.13 11.43
CA MET A 30 7.35 -6.93 10.63
C MET A 30 8.83 -6.55 10.51
N ILE A 31 9.25 -6.22 9.29
CA ILE A 31 10.50 -5.54 9.02
C ILE A 31 10.20 -4.05 8.93
N VAL A 32 11.01 -3.22 9.59
CA VAL A 32 10.90 -1.75 9.48
C VAL A 32 12.10 -1.23 8.71
N TYR A 33 11.82 -0.57 7.61
CA TYR A 33 12.79 0.19 6.83
C TYR A 33 12.83 1.61 7.37
N ARG A 34 14.03 2.07 7.73
CA ARG A 34 14.26 3.39 8.28
C ARG A 34 15.36 4.08 7.48
N TYR A 35 15.08 5.30 7.07
CA TYR A 35 16.00 6.19 6.38
C TYR A 35 16.19 7.45 7.19
N ASP A 36 17.42 7.69 7.63
CA ASP A 36 17.77 8.87 8.39
C ASP A 36 18.11 10.04 7.46
N LYS A 37 17.81 11.26 7.88
CA LYS A 37 18.19 12.45 7.14
C LYS A 37 19.71 12.64 7.24
N VAL A 38 20.33 13.03 6.15
CA VAL A 38 21.71 13.50 6.15
C VAL A 38 21.74 15.02 6.23
N ALA A 39 22.75 15.55 6.92
CA ALA A 39 22.92 16.99 7.09
C ALA A 39 23.51 17.68 5.86
N GLU A 40 24.13 16.94 4.97
CA GLU A 40 24.79 17.45 3.77
C GLU A 40 23.74 17.81 2.69
N GLU A 41 23.94 18.96 2.03
CA GLU A 41 23.16 19.29 0.86
C GLU A 41 23.44 18.27 -0.25
N PRO A 42 22.40 17.78 -0.94
CA PRO A 42 22.61 16.88 -2.05
C PRO A 42 23.45 17.59 -3.14
N PRO A 43 24.34 16.85 -3.83
CA PRO A 43 25.13 17.44 -4.91
C PRO A 43 24.20 18.09 -5.97
N ALA A 44 24.63 19.25 -6.52
CA ALA A 44 23.85 20.00 -7.48
C ALA A 44 23.48 19.17 -8.71
N ASP A 45 24.35 18.26 -9.12
CA ASP A 45 24.11 17.28 -10.17
C ASP A 45 23.69 15.95 -9.52
N GLN A 46 22.41 15.83 -9.18
CA GLN A 46 21.87 14.54 -8.74
C GLN A 46 21.83 13.59 -9.96
N PRO A 47 22.48 12.42 -9.88
CA PRO A 47 22.37 11.43 -10.95
C PRO A 47 20.90 11.04 -11.11
N GLU A 48 20.49 10.85 -12.37
CA GLU A 48 19.17 10.27 -12.65
C GLU A 48 19.03 8.94 -11.88
N ILE A 49 17.83 8.69 -11.37
CA ILE A 49 17.53 7.43 -10.70
C ILE A 49 17.70 6.33 -11.75
N GLY A 50 18.75 5.52 -11.62
CA GLY A 50 19.03 4.41 -12.52
C GLY A 50 17.97 3.31 -12.43
N GLU A 51 17.97 2.41 -13.41
CA GLU A 51 17.11 1.23 -13.33
C GLU A 51 17.48 0.39 -12.08
N PRO A 52 16.46 -0.07 -11.30
CA PRO A 52 16.73 -0.87 -10.10
C PRO A 52 17.38 -2.19 -10.45
N GLU A 53 18.40 -2.56 -9.69
CA GLU A 53 19.08 -3.84 -9.87
C GLU A 53 18.23 -5.02 -9.36
N GLY A 54 18.40 -6.19 -9.99
CA GLY A 54 17.79 -7.43 -9.51
C GLY A 54 16.29 -7.55 -9.73
N VAL A 55 15.67 -6.67 -10.54
CA VAL A 55 14.22 -6.68 -10.84
C VAL A 55 13.71 -8.05 -11.26
N GLY A 56 14.47 -8.74 -12.14
CA GLY A 56 14.09 -10.07 -12.61
C GLY A 56 14.02 -11.10 -11.47
N LEU A 57 15.02 -11.10 -10.58
CA LEU A 57 15.03 -12.00 -9.43
C LEU A 57 13.90 -11.69 -8.43
N LYS A 58 13.70 -10.43 -8.09
CA LYS A 58 12.60 -10.00 -7.19
C LYS A 58 11.24 -10.41 -7.77
N ARG A 59 11.03 -10.23 -9.07
CA ARG A 59 9.81 -10.65 -9.78
C ARG A 59 9.60 -12.17 -9.73
N VAL A 60 10.65 -12.96 -9.94
CA VAL A 60 10.58 -14.42 -9.81
C VAL A 60 10.18 -14.82 -8.39
N ILE A 61 10.79 -14.24 -7.36
CA ILE A 61 10.46 -14.53 -5.95
C ILE A 61 8.99 -14.21 -5.64
N ILE A 62 8.48 -13.06 -6.10
CA ILE A 62 7.08 -12.68 -5.91
C ILE A 62 6.15 -13.65 -6.63
N ASN A 63 6.45 -14.05 -7.87
CA ASN A 63 5.63 -15.00 -8.61
C ASN A 63 5.64 -16.39 -7.99
N LEU A 64 6.79 -16.85 -7.47
CA LEU A 64 6.86 -18.12 -6.74
C LEU A 64 6.00 -18.11 -5.47
N ALA A 65 5.89 -16.97 -4.79
CA ALA A 65 5.05 -16.84 -3.59
C ALA A 65 3.55 -17.11 -3.84
N LYS A 66 3.09 -17.09 -5.10
CA LYS A 66 1.73 -17.48 -5.52
C LYS A 66 1.49 -18.99 -5.40
N TRP A 67 2.54 -19.82 -5.44
CA TRP A 67 2.45 -21.27 -5.54
C TRP A 67 2.39 -22.00 -4.18
N GLY A 68 2.25 -21.24 -3.09
CA GLY A 68 1.93 -21.82 -1.80
C GLY A 68 2.86 -21.45 -0.65
N SER A 69 2.57 -22.05 0.49
CA SER A 69 3.12 -21.69 1.79
C SER A 69 4.65 -21.74 1.87
N VAL A 70 5.27 -22.75 1.27
CA VAL A 70 6.74 -22.91 1.27
C VAL A 70 7.43 -21.73 0.59
N PHE A 71 6.89 -21.27 -0.53
CA PHE A 71 7.46 -20.13 -1.25
C PHE A 71 7.19 -18.80 -0.55
N GLN A 72 6.08 -18.68 0.17
CA GLN A 72 5.79 -17.51 1.02
C GLN A 72 6.75 -17.44 2.22
N GLU A 73 7.05 -18.57 2.85
CA GLU A 73 8.08 -18.65 3.89
C GLU A 73 9.47 -18.30 3.34
N LEU A 74 9.83 -18.83 2.17
CA LEU A 74 11.11 -18.51 1.52
C LEU A 74 11.20 -17.02 1.17
N LYS A 75 10.13 -16.42 0.62
CA LYS A 75 10.06 -14.99 0.33
C LYS A 75 10.32 -14.18 1.61
N TRP A 76 9.61 -14.47 2.69
CA TRP A 76 9.79 -13.77 3.97
C TRP A 76 11.21 -13.93 4.53
N PHE A 77 11.75 -15.12 4.46
CA PHE A 77 13.15 -15.36 4.83
C PHE A 77 14.13 -14.51 4.01
N THR A 78 13.93 -14.42 2.70
CA THR A 78 14.81 -13.61 1.83
C THR A 78 14.68 -12.12 2.13
N GLU A 79 13.49 -11.60 2.33
CA GLU A 79 13.24 -10.20 2.74
C GLU A 79 13.92 -9.88 4.07
N LYS A 80 13.82 -10.77 5.05
CA LYS A 80 14.37 -10.55 6.38
C LYS A 80 15.90 -10.66 6.46
N THR A 81 16.50 -11.54 5.67
CA THR A 81 17.92 -11.91 5.82
C THR A 81 18.80 -11.49 4.66
N LEU A 82 18.31 -11.48 3.45
CA LEU A 82 19.09 -11.23 2.25
C LEU A 82 18.88 -9.82 1.69
N GLU A 83 17.66 -9.32 1.66
CA GLU A 83 17.36 -8.01 1.09
C GLU A 83 18.20 -6.88 1.73
N PRO A 84 18.36 -6.81 3.06
CA PRO A 84 19.22 -5.78 3.68
C PRO A 84 20.68 -5.80 3.20
N LYS A 85 21.14 -6.94 2.67
CA LYS A 85 22.51 -7.09 2.14
C LYS A 85 22.63 -6.69 0.67
N PHE A 86 21.51 -6.65 -0.05
CA PHE A 86 21.42 -6.38 -1.48
C PHE A 86 20.69 -5.07 -1.82
N GLU A 87 20.20 -4.34 -0.79
CA GLU A 87 19.60 -3.04 -1.02
C GLU A 87 20.62 -2.10 -1.67
N SER A 88 20.30 -1.69 -2.87
CA SER A 88 21.21 -0.85 -3.64
C SER A 88 20.97 0.61 -3.32
N CYS A 89 22.03 1.32 -3.01
CA CYS A 89 22.08 2.76 -2.97
C CYS A 89 21.98 3.31 -4.39
N THR A 90 20.97 4.09 -4.67
CA THR A 90 20.74 4.57 -6.04
C THR A 90 21.27 5.98 -6.28
N VAL A 91 21.44 6.77 -5.23
CA VAL A 91 22.02 8.12 -5.34
C VAL A 91 23.43 8.10 -4.76
N ALA A 92 24.39 8.59 -5.53
CA ALA A 92 25.80 8.65 -5.15
C ALA A 92 26.44 7.28 -4.83
N ARG A 93 25.89 6.19 -5.35
CA ARG A 93 26.43 4.83 -5.15
C ARG A 93 27.91 4.75 -5.44
N THR A 94 28.35 5.31 -6.57
CA THR A 94 29.76 5.34 -6.96
C THR A 94 30.62 6.17 -6.01
N SER A 95 30.11 7.29 -5.50
CA SER A 95 30.83 8.16 -4.56
C SER A 95 30.84 7.58 -3.15
N ALA A 96 29.69 7.10 -2.64
CA ALA A 96 29.59 6.48 -1.33
C ALA A 96 30.40 5.17 -1.24
N MET A 97 30.37 4.34 -2.28
CA MET A 97 31.17 3.12 -2.32
C MET A 97 32.67 3.41 -2.43
N ALA A 98 33.08 4.46 -3.16
CA ALA A 98 34.48 4.87 -3.25
C ALA A 98 35.04 5.42 -1.91
N GLN A 99 34.17 5.93 -1.04
CA GLN A 99 34.54 6.53 0.24
C GLN A 99 34.22 5.64 1.45
N GLY A 100 33.57 4.49 1.27
CA GLY A 100 33.16 3.60 2.36
C GLY A 100 32.04 4.19 3.24
N GLU A 101 31.27 5.14 2.70
CA GLU A 101 30.22 5.86 3.42
C GLU A 101 28.86 5.19 3.33
N ALA A 102 27.91 5.67 4.14
CA ALA A 102 26.55 5.20 4.16
C ALA A 102 25.82 5.43 2.81
N CYS A 103 24.92 4.53 2.50
CA CYS A 103 24.10 4.58 1.30
C CYS A 103 23.12 5.76 1.32
N LEU A 104 23.27 6.70 0.39
CA LEU A 104 22.37 7.83 0.24
C LEU A 104 21.27 7.51 -0.79
N VAL A 105 20.02 7.75 -0.39
CA VAL A 105 18.85 7.56 -1.26
C VAL A 105 17.96 8.81 -1.22
N THR A 106 17.28 9.09 -2.32
CA THR A 106 16.20 10.09 -2.30
C THR A 106 14.95 9.47 -1.69
N ARG A 107 14.04 10.31 -1.17
CA ARG A 107 12.76 9.85 -0.64
C ARG A 107 11.93 9.06 -1.67
N ASN A 108 12.12 9.32 -2.95
CA ASN A 108 11.38 8.68 -4.03
C ASN A 108 11.94 7.29 -4.41
N ASN A 109 13.19 6.98 -4.09
CA ASN A 109 13.84 5.73 -4.45
C ASN A 109 13.07 4.48 -4.01
N PRO A 110 12.62 4.34 -2.74
CA PRO A 110 11.90 3.14 -2.31
C PRO A 110 10.63 2.88 -3.11
N MET A 111 9.96 3.94 -3.59
CA MET A 111 8.78 3.82 -4.45
C MET A 111 9.16 3.47 -5.88
N HIS A 112 10.17 4.14 -6.44
CA HIS A 112 10.69 3.87 -7.78
C HIS A 112 11.19 2.44 -7.91
N ASP A 113 11.97 1.96 -6.94
CA ASP A 113 12.61 0.65 -7.00
C ASP A 113 11.62 -0.51 -6.85
N SER A 114 10.46 -0.28 -6.24
CA SER A 114 9.44 -1.31 -6.08
C SER A 114 8.55 -1.50 -7.31
N VAL A 115 8.27 -0.45 -8.07
CA VAL A 115 7.34 -0.51 -9.22
C VAL A 115 7.76 -1.53 -10.29
N PRO A 116 9.02 -1.59 -10.77
CA PRO A 116 9.41 -2.49 -11.85
C PRO A 116 9.26 -3.98 -11.54
N TYR A 117 9.46 -4.41 -10.28
CA TYR A 117 9.30 -5.83 -9.95
C TYR A 117 7.85 -6.21 -9.59
N LEU A 118 7.01 -5.23 -9.25
CA LEU A 118 5.58 -5.42 -9.07
C LEU A 118 4.84 -5.43 -10.41
N PHE A 119 5.42 -4.88 -11.47
CA PHE A 119 4.82 -4.90 -12.79
C PHE A 119 4.96 -6.29 -13.43
N ASN A 120 3.83 -6.99 -13.59
CA ASN A 120 3.74 -8.29 -14.23
C ASN A 120 2.82 -8.22 -15.45
N ASP A 121 3.23 -8.89 -16.53
CA ASP A 121 2.36 -9.19 -17.67
C ASP A 121 1.86 -10.62 -17.51
N LEU A 122 0.63 -10.75 -17.02
CA LEU A 122 0.02 -12.01 -16.63
C LEU A 122 -1.21 -12.25 -17.51
N SER A 123 -1.33 -13.43 -18.16
CA SER A 123 -2.39 -13.73 -19.10
C SER A 123 -3.75 -13.96 -18.43
N ASP A 124 -3.77 -14.73 -17.33
CA ASP A 124 -4.98 -15.24 -16.72
C ASP A 124 -5.19 -14.76 -15.27
N GLU A 125 -4.32 -13.90 -14.80
CA GLU A 125 -4.34 -13.34 -13.44
C GLU A 125 -3.93 -11.87 -13.45
N THR A 126 -4.19 -11.18 -12.35
CA THR A 126 -3.76 -9.80 -12.13
C THR A 126 -3.40 -9.59 -10.67
N ASP A 127 -2.47 -8.67 -10.43
CA ASP A 127 -2.05 -8.29 -9.09
C ASP A 127 -2.71 -6.96 -8.72
N ILE A 128 -3.43 -6.93 -7.60
CA ILE A 128 -4.26 -5.81 -7.17
C ILE A 128 -3.77 -5.25 -5.84
N LEU A 129 -3.71 -3.92 -5.78
CA LEU A 129 -3.47 -3.21 -4.52
C LEU A 129 -4.79 -2.95 -3.78
N HIS A 130 -4.75 -3.15 -2.47
CA HIS A 130 -5.75 -2.66 -1.53
C HIS A 130 -5.07 -1.77 -0.49
N GLU A 131 -5.77 -0.74 0.00
CA GLU A 131 -5.28 0.09 1.09
C GLU A 131 -6.42 0.48 2.03
N TYR A 132 -6.17 0.35 3.33
CA TYR A 132 -7.12 0.60 4.40
C TYR A 132 -6.48 1.52 5.44
N PHE A 133 -7.12 2.64 5.75
CA PHE A 133 -6.66 3.66 6.68
C PHE A 133 -7.39 3.50 8.00
N ILE A 134 -6.68 3.15 9.04
CA ILE A 134 -7.26 2.79 10.35
C ILE A 134 -6.77 3.74 11.43
N PRO A 135 -7.65 4.33 12.24
CA PRO A 135 -7.25 5.11 13.40
C PRO A 135 -6.21 4.37 14.23
N ARG A 136 -5.15 5.05 14.64
CA ARG A 136 -4.01 4.41 15.32
C ARG A 136 -4.39 3.57 16.54
N ALA A 137 -5.41 4.02 17.29
CA ALA A 137 -5.88 3.30 18.48
C ALA A 137 -6.57 1.97 18.13
N ALA A 138 -7.21 1.90 16.96
CA ALA A 138 -7.96 0.75 16.48
C ALA A 138 -7.14 -0.22 15.60
N TYR A 139 -5.87 0.11 15.29
CA TYR A 139 -5.09 -0.66 14.33
C TYR A 139 -4.83 -2.10 14.76
N ASN A 140 -4.44 -2.34 16.02
CA ASN A 140 -4.15 -3.70 16.49
C ASN A 140 -5.36 -4.64 16.45
N PRO A 141 -6.55 -4.27 16.96
CA PRO A 141 -7.73 -5.11 16.82
C PRO A 141 -8.20 -5.25 15.35
N PHE A 142 -7.99 -4.23 14.51
CA PHE A 142 -8.25 -4.32 13.08
C PHE A 142 -7.35 -5.36 12.41
N ILE A 143 -6.02 -5.28 12.61
CA ILE A 143 -5.08 -6.19 11.93
C ILE A 143 -5.30 -7.65 12.34
N ALA A 144 -5.71 -7.90 13.59
CA ALA A 144 -6.06 -9.24 14.04
C ALA A 144 -7.27 -9.80 13.27
N GLN A 145 -8.33 -9.00 13.06
CA GLN A 145 -9.51 -9.43 12.31
C GLN A 145 -9.22 -9.53 10.81
N ALA A 146 -8.48 -8.58 10.23
CA ALA A 146 -8.06 -8.63 8.82
C ALA A 146 -7.22 -9.87 8.53
N ARG A 147 -6.33 -10.26 9.45
CA ARG A 147 -5.53 -11.49 9.35
C ARG A 147 -6.40 -12.74 9.25
N GLU A 148 -7.42 -12.87 10.11
CA GLU A 148 -8.34 -14.01 10.06
C GLU A 148 -9.11 -14.06 8.73
N ILE A 149 -9.57 -12.94 8.22
CA ILE A 149 -10.22 -12.85 6.91
C ILE A 149 -9.26 -13.32 5.80
N LEU A 150 -8.03 -12.79 5.81
CA LEU A 150 -7.03 -13.08 4.79
C LEU A 150 -6.52 -14.53 4.84
N ARG A 151 -6.45 -15.15 6.02
CA ARG A 151 -6.09 -16.57 6.20
C ARG A 151 -7.18 -17.53 5.70
N ASN A 152 -8.44 -17.12 5.83
CA ASN A 152 -9.60 -17.96 5.48
C ASN A 152 -10.05 -17.84 4.03
N GLN A 153 -9.29 -17.13 3.18
CA GLN A 153 -9.56 -16.98 1.77
C GLN A 153 -8.41 -17.56 0.91
N SER A 154 -8.65 -17.78 -0.38
CA SER A 154 -7.74 -18.52 -1.26
C SER A 154 -6.87 -17.65 -2.17
N LEU A 155 -6.99 -16.31 -2.09
CA LEU A 155 -6.21 -15.41 -2.96
C LEU A 155 -4.84 -15.13 -2.31
N PRO A 156 -3.71 -15.34 -3.02
CA PRO A 156 -2.39 -15.12 -2.44
C PRO A 156 -2.13 -13.64 -2.10
N VAL A 157 -1.74 -13.36 -0.86
CA VAL A 157 -1.21 -12.06 -0.47
C VAL A 157 0.29 -12.06 -0.75
N LEU A 158 0.71 -11.28 -1.73
CA LEU A 158 2.09 -11.24 -2.21
C LEU A 158 2.96 -10.28 -1.40
N ASN A 159 2.37 -9.18 -0.93
CA ASN A 159 3.03 -8.22 -0.06
C ASN A 159 2.02 -7.55 0.87
N ALA A 160 2.48 -7.16 2.05
CA ALA A 160 1.72 -6.39 3.00
C ALA A 160 2.62 -5.32 3.63
N SER A 161 2.19 -4.07 3.65
CA SER A 161 2.98 -3.00 4.25
C SER A 161 2.14 -2.07 5.12
N VAL A 162 2.81 -1.42 6.08
CA VAL A 162 2.21 -0.45 6.98
C VAL A 162 2.88 0.89 6.78
N ARG A 163 2.07 1.95 6.69
CA ARG A 163 2.54 3.34 6.57
C ARG A 163 1.88 4.19 7.64
N ILE A 164 2.57 5.27 8.04
CA ILE A 164 1.96 6.33 8.85
C ILE A 164 1.22 7.28 7.92
N VAL A 165 -0.01 7.58 8.29
CA VAL A 165 -0.82 8.59 7.63
C VAL A 165 -1.17 9.68 8.63
N HIS A 166 -0.83 10.90 8.31
CA HIS A 166 -1.18 12.07 9.11
C HIS A 166 -2.62 12.48 8.84
N LYS A 167 -3.22 13.19 9.81
CA LYS A 167 -4.52 13.81 9.58
C LYS A 167 -4.47 14.72 8.37
N GLU A 168 -5.48 14.61 7.52
CA GLU A 168 -5.69 15.47 6.36
C GLU A 168 -6.81 16.47 6.59
N ASP A 169 -6.69 17.62 5.96
CA ASP A 169 -7.73 18.66 5.92
C ASP A 169 -8.05 18.98 4.45
N VAL A 170 -8.78 18.07 3.82
CA VAL A 170 -9.20 18.16 2.41
C VAL A 170 -10.67 17.77 2.26
N ALA A 171 -11.28 18.17 1.14
CA ALA A 171 -12.70 17.98 0.89
C ALA A 171 -13.16 16.50 0.85
N LEU A 172 -12.27 15.58 0.49
CA LEU A 172 -12.50 14.13 0.53
C LEU A 172 -11.24 13.48 1.10
N THR A 173 -11.25 13.16 2.37
CA THR A 173 -10.06 12.72 3.12
C THR A 173 -10.03 11.20 3.32
N TYR A 174 -8.83 10.61 3.29
CA TYR A 174 -8.59 9.22 3.73
C TYR A 174 -8.37 9.13 5.24
N ALA A 175 -7.79 10.16 5.86
CA ALA A 175 -7.41 10.17 7.26
C ALA A 175 -7.96 11.41 7.98
N PRO A 176 -9.22 11.38 8.45
CA PRO A 176 -9.81 12.46 9.24
C PRO A 176 -9.13 12.62 10.61
N GLU A 177 -8.38 11.63 11.04
CA GLU A 177 -7.50 11.61 12.20
C GLU A 177 -6.21 10.83 11.89
N PRO A 178 -5.15 10.94 12.72
CA PRO A 178 -3.91 10.19 12.50
C PRO A 178 -4.16 8.68 12.43
N ALA A 179 -3.71 8.06 11.34
CA ALA A 179 -3.98 6.67 11.02
C ALA A 179 -2.70 5.87 10.74
N TYR A 180 -2.83 4.55 10.72
CA TYR A 180 -1.93 3.65 10.01
C TYR A 180 -2.66 3.10 8.79
N SER A 181 -1.98 3.01 7.65
CA SER A 181 -2.54 2.29 6.52
C SER A 181 -2.00 0.87 6.44
N LEU A 182 -2.88 -0.09 6.14
CA LEU A 182 -2.54 -1.43 5.70
C LEU A 182 -2.63 -1.46 4.19
N VAL A 183 -1.50 -1.65 3.51
CA VAL A 183 -1.43 -1.83 2.06
C VAL A 183 -1.22 -3.30 1.77
N LEU A 184 -2.07 -3.89 0.96
CA LEU A 184 -2.01 -5.29 0.54
C LEU A 184 -1.81 -5.37 -0.97
N TYR A 185 -0.94 -6.27 -1.41
CA TYR A 185 -0.75 -6.64 -2.80
C TYR A 185 -1.20 -8.08 -2.97
N ILE A 186 -2.30 -8.27 -3.70
CA ILE A 186 -3.03 -9.55 -3.76
C ILE A 186 -3.15 -9.98 -5.21
N ASN A 187 -2.83 -11.24 -5.49
CA ASN A 187 -3.04 -11.84 -6.80
C ASN A 187 -4.45 -12.40 -6.91
N GLN A 188 -5.07 -12.25 -8.08
CA GLN A 188 -6.36 -12.86 -8.39
C GLN A 188 -6.40 -13.38 -9.83
N PRO A 189 -7.08 -14.50 -10.10
CA PRO A 189 -7.50 -14.87 -11.46
C PRO A 189 -8.44 -13.82 -12.05
N THR A 190 -8.36 -13.61 -13.38
CA THR A 190 -9.19 -12.62 -14.09
C THR A 190 -10.55 -13.20 -14.53
N ASP A 191 -10.81 -14.47 -14.28
CA ASP A 191 -12.08 -15.11 -14.56
C ASP A 191 -13.22 -14.67 -13.61
N ALA A 192 -14.42 -15.15 -13.86
CA ALA A 192 -15.62 -14.79 -13.08
C ALA A 192 -15.50 -15.20 -11.60
N ASP A 193 -14.89 -16.36 -11.33
CA ASP A 193 -14.71 -16.89 -9.98
C ASP A 193 -13.66 -16.08 -9.20
N GLY A 194 -12.51 -15.78 -9.82
CA GLY A 194 -11.48 -14.91 -9.23
C GLY A 194 -12.03 -13.53 -8.89
N ASN A 195 -12.80 -12.93 -9.78
CA ASN A 195 -13.46 -11.66 -9.54
C ASN A 195 -14.50 -11.73 -8.40
N ALA A 196 -15.26 -12.83 -8.31
CA ALA A 196 -16.23 -13.03 -7.24
C ALA A 196 -15.53 -13.18 -5.87
N ARG A 197 -14.45 -13.98 -5.80
CA ARG A 197 -13.62 -14.14 -4.59
C ARG A 197 -13.00 -12.83 -4.15
N MET A 198 -12.39 -12.06 -5.06
CA MET A 198 -11.83 -10.77 -4.73
C MET A 198 -12.88 -9.79 -4.23
N ARG A 199 -14.05 -9.75 -4.84
CA ARG A 199 -15.18 -8.94 -4.37
C ARG A 199 -15.62 -9.31 -2.95
N ALA A 200 -15.74 -10.59 -2.66
CA ALA A 200 -16.10 -11.08 -1.32
C ALA A 200 -15.03 -10.69 -0.28
N LEU A 201 -13.76 -10.90 -0.60
CA LEU A 201 -12.63 -10.50 0.23
C LEU A 201 -12.63 -9.00 0.49
N THR A 202 -12.73 -8.18 -0.57
CA THR A 202 -12.72 -6.72 -0.46
C THR A 202 -13.82 -6.23 0.48
N ARG A 203 -15.04 -6.75 0.33
CA ARG A 203 -16.17 -6.36 1.17
C ARG A 203 -16.00 -6.80 2.63
N ALA A 204 -15.46 -7.99 2.87
CA ALA A 204 -15.17 -8.42 4.24
C ALA A 204 -14.12 -7.52 4.91
N LEU A 205 -13.09 -7.09 4.18
CA LEU A 205 -12.09 -6.15 4.69
C LEU A 205 -12.68 -4.74 4.89
N ILE A 206 -13.57 -4.27 4.01
CA ILE A 206 -14.29 -3.00 4.18
C ILE A 206 -15.17 -3.03 5.43
N ASP A 207 -15.92 -4.11 5.66
CA ASP A 207 -16.77 -4.24 6.84
C ASP A 207 -15.96 -4.12 8.14
N VAL A 208 -14.82 -4.81 8.22
CA VAL A 208 -13.93 -4.69 9.38
C VAL A 208 -13.31 -3.30 9.48
N THR A 209 -12.94 -2.70 8.36
CA THR A 209 -12.42 -1.32 8.31
C THR A 209 -13.42 -0.33 8.90
N LEU A 210 -14.67 -0.38 8.45
CA LEU A 210 -15.74 0.49 8.94
C LEU A 210 -16.04 0.24 10.43
N LYS A 211 -16.05 -1.02 10.87
CA LYS A 211 -16.22 -1.39 12.27
C LYS A 211 -15.17 -0.75 13.19
N HIS A 212 -13.96 -0.53 12.68
CA HIS A 212 -12.87 0.10 13.41
C HIS A 212 -12.72 1.62 13.12
N GLY A 213 -13.74 2.26 12.53
CA GLY A 213 -13.73 3.68 12.22
C GLY A 213 -12.74 4.07 11.11
N GLY A 214 -12.30 3.09 10.33
CA GLY A 214 -11.35 3.29 9.23
C GLY A 214 -12.02 3.65 7.91
N ARG A 215 -11.17 3.92 6.93
CA ARG A 215 -11.53 4.21 5.54
C ARG A 215 -10.74 3.32 4.58
N PHE A 216 -11.24 3.13 3.37
CA PHE A 216 -10.54 2.39 2.31
C PHE A 216 -10.19 3.30 1.14
N PHE A 217 -9.16 2.96 0.38
CA PHE A 217 -8.74 3.74 -0.78
C PHE A 217 -9.71 3.56 -1.95
N LEU A 218 -10.34 4.65 -2.38
CA LEU A 218 -11.43 4.65 -3.36
C LEU A 218 -11.03 4.21 -4.79
N PRO A 219 -9.87 4.61 -5.35
CA PRO A 219 -9.56 4.41 -6.77
C PRO A 219 -9.25 2.97 -7.20
N TYR A 220 -9.06 2.05 -6.26
CA TYR A 220 -8.78 0.65 -6.61
C TYR A 220 -10.04 -0.05 -7.15
N GLN A 221 -10.18 -1.36 -7.03
CA GLN A 221 -11.37 -2.05 -7.53
C GLN A 221 -12.64 -1.61 -6.79
N LEU A 222 -13.67 -1.23 -7.56
CA LEU A 222 -14.92 -0.66 -7.03
C LEU A 222 -15.88 -1.78 -6.56
N HIS A 223 -15.45 -2.57 -5.57
CA HIS A 223 -16.24 -3.68 -5.02
C HIS A 223 -17.16 -3.28 -3.86
N TYR A 224 -17.10 -2.04 -3.41
CA TYR A 224 -17.95 -1.48 -2.37
C TYR A 224 -19.35 -1.11 -2.88
N THR A 225 -20.31 -1.09 -1.96
CA THR A 225 -21.67 -0.60 -2.20
C THR A 225 -21.76 0.90 -1.91
N GLY A 226 -22.86 1.55 -2.36
CA GLY A 226 -23.14 2.94 -2.02
C GLY A 226 -23.25 3.18 -0.49
N LYS A 227 -23.79 2.20 0.25
CA LYS A 227 -23.84 2.27 1.72
C LYS A 227 -22.47 2.27 2.36
N GLU A 228 -21.58 1.38 1.95
CA GLU A 228 -20.20 1.30 2.44
C GLU A 228 -19.41 2.55 2.05
N LEU A 229 -19.60 3.03 0.82
CA LEU A 229 -19.01 4.27 0.32
C LEU A 229 -19.37 5.47 1.19
N LEU A 230 -20.66 5.70 1.44
CA LEU A 230 -21.14 6.83 2.26
C LEU A 230 -20.79 6.66 3.74
N ALA A 231 -20.72 5.45 4.26
CA ALA A 231 -20.26 5.19 5.62
C ALA A 231 -18.76 5.51 5.79
N SER A 232 -17.94 5.23 4.78
CA SER A 232 -16.51 5.54 4.79
C SER A 232 -16.22 7.02 4.51
N TYR A 233 -17.01 7.64 3.63
CA TYR A 233 -16.84 9.01 3.15
C TYR A 233 -18.14 9.82 3.30
N PRO A 234 -18.54 10.18 4.51
CA PRO A 234 -19.79 10.94 4.75
C PRO A 234 -19.77 12.35 4.11
N GLU A 235 -18.59 12.89 3.81
CA GLU A 235 -18.39 14.15 3.09
C GLU A 235 -18.60 14.05 1.57
N LEU A 236 -18.73 12.85 1.00
CA LEU A 236 -18.88 12.65 -0.46
C LEU A 236 -20.04 13.43 -1.09
N PRO A 237 -21.22 13.55 -0.50
CA PRO A 237 -22.30 14.38 -1.06
C PRO A 237 -21.91 15.85 -1.21
N ALA A 238 -21.22 16.42 -0.22
CA ALA A 238 -20.73 17.80 -0.27
C ALA A 238 -19.65 17.97 -1.33
N PHE A 239 -18.73 17.00 -1.45
CA PHE A 239 -17.73 16.97 -2.50
C PHE A 239 -18.37 16.95 -3.90
N LEU A 240 -19.37 16.11 -4.14
CA LEU A 240 -20.09 16.03 -5.41
C LEU A 240 -20.89 17.33 -5.72
N ALA A 241 -21.44 17.98 -4.70
CA ALA A 241 -22.10 19.27 -4.86
C ALA A 241 -21.10 20.37 -5.27
N SER A 242 -19.93 20.43 -4.62
CA SER A 242 -18.85 21.33 -5.01
C SER A 242 -18.35 21.07 -6.42
N LYS A 243 -18.15 19.78 -6.79
CA LYS A 243 -17.80 19.41 -8.17
C LYS A 243 -18.77 19.94 -9.19
N ARG A 244 -20.08 19.87 -8.92
CA ARG A 244 -21.10 20.40 -9.83
C ARG A 244 -21.09 21.93 -9.90
N GLN A 245 -20.80 22.60 -8.79
CA GLN A 245 -20.70 24.05 -8.77
C GLN A 245 -19.58 24.56 -9.68
N TYR A 246 -18.41 23.91 -9.66
CA TYR A 246 -17.24 24.31 -10.44
C TYR A 246 -17.20 23.75 -11.86
N ASP A 247 -17.88 22.66 -12.10
CA ASP A 247 -17.97 22.00 -13.41
C ASP A 247 -19.41 21.50 -13.68
N PRO A 248 -20.35 22.44 -13.96
CA PRO A 248 -21.76 22.13 -14.11
C PRO A 248 -22.08 21.25 -15.31
N THR A 249 -21.24 21.28 -16.33
CA THR A 249 -21.37 20.46 -17.56
C THR A 249 -20.65 19.10 -17.46
N GLU A 250 -19.98 18.84 -16.36
CA GLU A 250 -19.17 17.63 -16.14
C GLU A 250 -18.11 17.38 -17.24
N LEU A 251 -17.49 18.47 -17.72
CA LEU A 251 -16.45 18.43 -18.73
C LEU A 251 -15.25 17.59 -18.24
N PHE A 252 -14.84 17.76 -16.97
CA PHE A 252 -13.83 16.95 -16.33
C PHE A 252 -14.47 15.72 -15.68
N SER A 253 -14.46 14.61 -16.38
CA SER A 253 -15.08 13.37 -15.96
C SER A 253 -14.13 12.17 -16.15
N SER A 254 -14.33 11.13 -15.34
CA SER A 254 -13.63 9.85 -15.42
C SER A 254 -14.59 8.69 -15.18
N THR A 255 -14.17 7.48 -15.52
CA THR A 255 -14.94 6.26 -15.18
C THR A 255 -15.15 6.12 -13.68
N PHE A 256 -14.10 6.42 -12.90
CA PHE A 256 -14.16 6.43 -11.44
C PHE A 256 -15.21 7.45 -10.93
N TYR A 257 -15.15 8.71 -11.37
CA TYR A 257 -16.10 9.74 -10.96
C TYR A 257 -17.55 9.32 -11.25
N ARG A 258 -17.83 8.82 -12.46
CA ARG A 258 -19.17 8.37 -12.84
C ARG A 258 -19.64 7.20 -11.95
N ALA A 259 -18.75 6.28 -11.62
CA ALA A 259 -19.08 5.13 -10.79
C ALA A 259 -19.41 5.54 -9.33
N ILE A 260 -18.58 6.37 -8.69
CA ILE A 260 -18.87 6.83 -7.31
C ILE A 260 -20.11 7.71 -7.23
N LYS A 261 -20.35 8.55 -8.25
CA LYS A 261 -21.59 9.35 -8.36
C LYS A 261 -22.82 8.44 -8.45
N ALA A 262 -22.78 7.41 -9.29
CA ALA A 262 -23.88 6.45 -9.42
C ALA A 262 -24.10 5.65 -8.12
N LEU A 263 -23.03 5.17 -7.49
CA LEU A 263 -23.09 4.41 -6.24
C LEU A 263 -23.59 5.24 -5.05
N SER A 264 -23.26 6.53 -5.01
CA SER A 264 -23.65 7.40 -3.90
C SER A 264 -25.17 7.65 -3.85
N GLY A 265 -25.91 7.42 -4.94
CA GLY A 265 -27.33 7.76 -5.03
C GLY A 265 -27.63 9.25 -4.92
N VAL A 266 -26.60 10.09 -4.95
CA VAL A 266 -26.78 11.56 -4.95
C VAL A 266 -27.32 11.94 -6.32
N VAL A 267 -28.65 12.11 -6.38
CA VAL A 267 -29.33 12.62 -7.58
C VAL A 267 -28.89 14.06 -7.85
N PRO A 268 -28.63 14.40 -9.10
CA PRO A 268 -28.22 15.74 -9.51
C PRO A 268 -29.28 16.80 -9.17
#